data_b1b909baaa35daa0f891e06cc8974ae8
#
_entry.id   b1b909baaa35daa0f891e06cc8974ae8
#
_cell.length_a   1.000
_cell.length_b   1.000
_cell.length_c   1.000
_cell.angle_alpha   90.00
_cell.angle_beta   90.00
_cell.angle_gamma   90.00
#
_symmetry.space_group_name_H-M   'P 1'
#
loop_
_entity.id
_entity.type
_entity.pdbx_description
1 polymer ?
#
loop_
_entity_poly.entity_id
_entity_poly.type
_entity_poly.pdbx_seq_one_letter_code
_entity_poly.pdbx_strand_id
1 'polypeptide(L)'
;VLVTAVPGISGSGTLAGVSAMAGGNTITYAQNATVPPSGCTIAVNVTSSVAGAYTNTIPAGGLSTVEAGGNPVAANAGLTVRAPGEPTVQKAFAPSTINPGGTSRLTITLANPNASVATLTADLVDTLPANVLVATPPALGGTCSGTKEAVAGGNTVTYKVGGTIAANNSCTVEVNVTSTVSGGPYVNTIGVGALQTSVGNNGASTTANLLVNPGQPPSVSKSFAPTTIVAGQQSTLTISLGNGNSSAATLTVA
;
A
#
# COMPACT_ATOMS: atom_id res chain seq x y z
N VAL A 1 -17.27 -22.16 -11.00
CA VAL A 1 -18.10 -20.96 -10.79
C VAL A 1 -19.27 -21.35 -9.89
N LEU A 2 -19.54 -20.53 -8.89
CA LEU A 2 -20.58 -20.76 -7.88
C LEU A 2 -21.53 -19.56 -7.83
N VAL A 3 -22.76 -19.77 -7.38
CA VAL A 3 -23.70 -18.69 -7.04
C VAL A 3 -23.16 -17.95 -5.82
N THR A 4 -23.18 -16.61 -5.83
CA THR A 4 -22.71 -15.79 -4.70
C THR A 4 -23.53 -15.99 -3.42
N ALA A 5 -22.99 -15.59 -2.26
CA ALA A 5 -23.71 -15.65 -0.97
C ALA A 5 -25.02 -14.86 -0.98
N VAL A 6 -25.10 -13.80 -1.80
CA VAL A 6 -26.34 -13.08 -2.12
C VAL A 6 -26.59 -13.27 -3.62
N PRO A 7 -27.44 -14.24 -4.04
CA PRO A 7 -27.60 -14.59 -5.47
C PRO A 7 -28.05 -13.44 -6.36
N GLY A 8 -28.70 -12.42 -5.81
CA GLY A 8 -29.17 -11.24 -6.56
C GLY A 8 -30.08 -11.63 -7.73
N ILE A 9 -30.99 -12.58 -7.51
CA ILE A 9 -31.90 -13.05 -8.57
C ILE A 9 -32.77 -11.88 -9.02
N SER A 10 -32.68 -11.57 -10.31
CA SER A 10 -33.44 -10.50 -10.94
C SER A 10 -33.77 -10.88 -12.39
N GLY A 11 -34.56 -10.07 -13.06
CA GLY A 11 -34.91 -10.30 -14.47
C GLY A 11 -36.27 -9.69 -14.83
N SER A 12 -36.77 -10.03 -15.99
CA SER A 12 -38.08 -9.65 -16.49
C SER A 12 -39.00 -10.86 -16.54
N GLY A 13 -40.29 -10.64 -16.45
CA GLY A 13 -41.31 -11.71 -16.43
C GLY A 13 -41.51 -12.32 -15.05
N THR A 14 -42.11 -13.51 -14.99
CA THR A 14 -42.39 -14.20 -13.73
C THR A 14 -41.14 -14.92 -13.21
N LEU A 15 -40.50 -14.37 -12.19
CA LEU A 15 -39.37 -15.00 -11.51
C LEU A 15 -39.78 -16.07 -10.49
N ALA A 16 -41.10 -16.26 -10.28
CA ALA A 16 -41.61 -17.37 -9.49
C ALA A 16 -41.17 -18.70 -10.13
N GLY A 17 -40.47 -19.52 -9.36
CA GLY A 17 -39.88 -20.76 -9.89
C GLY A 17 -38.40 -20.69 -10.26
N VAL A 18 -37.75 -19.51 -10.23
CA VAL A 18 -36.29 -19.42 -10.31
C VAL A 18 -35.68 -19.72 -8.95
N SER A 19 -34.75 -20.64 -8.92
CA SER A 19 -33.95 -20.92 -7.72
C SER A 19 -32.46 -20.95 -8.03
N ALA A 20 -31.66 -20.37 -7.15
CA ALA A 20 -30.21 -20.40 -7.18
C ALA A 20 -29.73 -20.39 -5.71
N MET A 21 -29.12 -21.50 -5.27
CA MET A 21 -28.64 -21.64 -3.89
C MET A 21 -27.28 -20.96 -3.76
N ALA A 22 -27.09 -20.17 -2.69
CA ALA A 22 -25.81 -19.61 -2.35
C ALA A 22 -24.72 -20.70 -2.22
N GLY A 23 -23.59 -20.53 -2.89
CA GLY A 23 -22.50 -21.52 -2.95
C GLY A 23 -22.80 -22.73 -3.85
N GLY A 24 -24.00 -22.82 -4.45
CA GLY A 24 -24.34 -23.84 -5.44
C GLY A 24 -23.79 -23.53 -6.83
N ASN A 25 -23.85 -24.51 -7.71
CA ASN A 25 -23.40 -24.41 -9.10
C ASN A 25 -24.54 -24.55 -10.12
N THR A 26 -25.79 -24.55 -9.67
CA THR A 26 -26.98 -24.70 -10.51
C THR A 26 -27.93 -23.54 -10.33
N ILE A 27 -28.54 -23.15 -11.45
CA ILE A 27 -29.66 -22.21 -11.51
C ILE A 27 -30.82 -23.00 -12.15
N THR A 28 -31.94 -23.04 -11.48
CA THR A 28 -33.11 -23.81 -11.93
C THR A 28 -34.28 -22.90 -12.23
N TYR A 29 -34.95 -23.10 -13.36
CA TYR A 29 -36.26 -22.57 -13.65
C TYR A 29 -37.25 -23.73 -13.55
N ALA A 30 -38.20 -23.64 -12.64
CA ALA A 30 -39.03 -24.77 -12.26
C ALA A 30 -39.91 -25.27 -13.42
N GLN A 31 -40.18 -26.58 -13.43
CA GLN A 31 -41.19 -27.17 -14.29
C GLN A 31 -42.54 -26.49 -14.07
N ASN A 32 -43.32 -26.32 -15.12
CA ASN A 32 -44.61 -25.61 -15.15
C ASN A 32 -44.51 -24.08 -14.96
N ALA A 33 -43.30 -23.51 -14.85
CA ALA A 33 -43.15 -22.06 -14.97
C ALA A 33 -43.42 -21.61 -16.42
N THR A 34 -43.92 -20.41 -16.59
CA THR A 34 -44.35 -19.89 -17.91
C THR A 34 -43.33 -18.87 -18.44
N VAL A 35 -43.03 -18.99 -19.74
CA VAL A 35 -42.30 -17.96 -20.49
C VAL A 35 -43.33 -17.11 -21.23
N PRO A 36 -43.45 -15.83 -20.95
CA PRO A 36 -44.44 -14.98 -21.65
C PRO A 36 -44.06 -14.79 -23.13
N PRO A 37 -45.02 -14.41 -24.00
CA PRO A 37 -44.75 -14.21 -25.44
C PRO A 37 -43.66 -13.18 -25.75
N SER A 38 -43.46 -12.20 -24.85
CA SER A 38 -42.36 -11.20 -24.93
C SER A 38 -40.99 -11.76 -24.49
N GLY A 39 -40.92 -13.01 -24.04
CA GLY A 39 -39.75 -13.61 -23.43
C GLY A 39 -39.55 -13.12 -21.97
N CYS A 40 -38.57 -13.69 -21.28
CA CYS A 40 -38.15 -13.24 -19.96
C CYS A 40 -36.62 -13.37 -19.85
N THR A 41 -36.07 -12.67 -18.87
CA THR A 41 -34.63 -12.76 -18.51
C THR A 41 -34.48 -13.22 -17.08
N ILE A 42 -33.44 -14.00 -16.80
CA ILE A 42 -33.04 -14.41 -15.46
C ILE A 42 -31.58 -13.99 -15.29
N ALA A 43 -31.30 -13.19 -14.27
CA ALA A 43 -29.95 -12.80 -13.89
C ALA A 43 -29.63 -13.30 -12.49
N VAL A 44 -28.43 -13.87 -12.31
CA VAL A 44 -27.91 -14.39 -11.05
C VAL A 44 -26.47 -14.01 -10.91
N ASN A 45 -26.09 -13.52 -9.73
CA ASN A 45 -24.69 -13.22 -9.43
C ASN A 45 -23.89 -14.51 -9.23
N VAL A 46 -22.75 -14.62 -9.92
CA VAL A 46 -21.85 -15.76 -9.83
C VAL A 46 -20.44 -15.33 -9.47
N THR A 47 -19.64 -16.23 -8.88
CA THR A 47 -18.25 -16.00 -8.47
C THR A 47 -17.39 -17.23 -8.72
N SER A 48 -16.05 -17.06 -8.76
CA SER A 48 -15.08 -18.13 -8.70
C SER A 48 -13.84 -17.65 -7.96
N SER A 49 -13.31 -18.48 -7.06
CA SER A 49 -12.02 -18.28 -6.39
C SER A 49 -10.84 -18.80 -7.21
N VAL A 50 -11.10 -19.54 -8.28
CA VAL A 50 -10.07 -20.13 -9.15
C VAL A 50 -10.03 -19.35 -10.46
N ALA A 51 -8.84 -18.90 -10.84
CA ALA A 51 -8.62 -18.26 -12.16
C ALA A 51 -8.79 -19.29 -13.29
N GLY A 52 -9.34 -18.84 -14.41
CA GLY A 52 -9.55 -19.70 -15.57
C GLY A 52 -10.60 -19.15 -16.52
N ALA A 53 -10.77 -19.82 -17.63
CA ALA A 53 -11.86 -19.60 -18.56
C ALA A 53 -12.96 -20.65 -18.31
N TYR A 54 -14.16 -20.19 -18.11
CA TYR A 54 -15.33 -21.03 -17.82
C TYR A 54 -16.38 -20.81 -18.88
N THR A 55 -16.98 -21.89 -19.37
CA THR A 55 -18.13 -21.85 -20.28
C THR A 55 -19.35 -22.41 -19.55
N ASN A 56 -20.41 -21.62 -19.47
CA ASN A 56 -21.71 -22.08 -19.01
C ASN A 56 -22.54 -22.43 -20.24
N THR A 57 -23.16 -23.62 -20.23
CA THR A 57 -23.90 -24.14 -21.38
C THR A 57 -25.28 -24.62 -20.95
N ILE A 58 -26.29 -24.11 -21.65
CA ILE A 58 -27.62 -24.77 -21.70
C ILE A 58 -27.63 -25.61 -22.95
N PRO A 59 -27.66 -26.94 -22.88
CA PRO A 59 -27.60 -27.81 -24.08
C PRO A 59 -28.86 -27.67 -24.95
N ALA A 60 -28.78 -28.14 -26.17
CA ALA A 60 -29.97 -28.32 -27.00
C ALA A 60 -30.98 -29.22 -26.27
N GLY A 61 -32.24 -28.81 -26.23
CA GLY A 61 -33.30 -29.46 -25.45
C GLY A 61 -33.29 -29.16 -23.96
N GLY A 62 -32.31 -28.36 -23.42
CA GLY A 62 -32.23 -27.99 -22.02
C GLY A 62 -33.35 -27.08 -21.54
N LEU A 63 -33.95 -26.29 -22.43
CA LEU A 63 -35.25 -25.64 -22.24
C LEU A 63 -36.26 -26.34 -23.16
N SER A 64 -37.31 -26.90 -22.57
CA SER A 64 -38.37 -27.57 -23.31
C SER A 64 -39.73 -27.05 -22.90
N THR A 65 -40.60 -26.81 -23.87
CA THR A 65 -41.99 -26.37 -23.66
C THR A 65 -42.97 -27.37 -24.24
N VAL A 66 -44.19 -27.38 -23.77
CA VAL A 66 -45.24 -28.27 -24.24
C VAL A 66 -45.67 -27.89 -25.68
N GLU A 67 -45.63 -26.59 -26.02
CA GLU A 67 -46.12 -26.04 -27.26
C GLU A 67 -45.16 -26.19 -28.41
N ALA A 68 -43.82 -26.13 -28.16
CA ALA A 68 -42.81 -26.03 -29.21
C ALA A 68 -41.60 -26.98 -29.04
N GLY A 69 -41.62 -27.82 -27.99
CA GLY A 69 -40.52 -28.75 -27.71
C GLY A 69 -39.28 -28.03 -27.15
N GLY A 70 -38.10 -28.57 -27.43
CA GLY A 70 -36.84 -28.10 -26.86
C GLY A 70 -36.15 -27.03 -27.71
N ASN A 71 -35.26 -26.23 -27.09
CA ASN A 71 -34.38 -25.34 -27.86
C ASN A 71 -33.50 -26.12 -28.82
N PRO A 72 -33.44 -25.74 -30.12
CA PRO A 72 -32.77 -26.54 -31.13
C PRO A 72 -31.24 -26.50 -31.04
N VAL A 73 -30.66 -25.47 -30.45
CA VAL A 73 -29.23 -25.27 -30.34
C VAL A 73 -28.84 -24.95 -28.90
N ALA A 74 -27.62 -25.31 -28.52
CA ALA A 74 -27.08 -24.97 -27.21
C ALA A 74 -26.84 -23.45 -27.08
N ALA A 75 -27.10 -22.90 -25.89
CA ALA A 75 -26.73 -21.54 -25.54
C ALA A 75 -25.48 -21.56 -24.63
N ASN A 76 -24.45 -20.82 -25.04
CA ASN A 76 -23.16 -20.77 -24.35
C ASN A 76 -22.84 -19.37 -23.92
N ALA A 77 -22.26 -19.23 -22.71
CA ALA A 77 -21.70 -17.97 -22.17
C ALA A 77 -20.33 -18.22 -21.57
N GLY A 78 -19.35 -17.39 -21.94
CA GLY A 78 -17.98 -17.48 -21.43
C GLY A 78 -17.76 -16.49 -20.28
N LEU A 79 -17.06 -16.94 -19.22
CA LEU A 79 -16.57 -16.11 -18.13
C LEU A 79 -15.07 -16.35 -17.95
N THR A 80 -14.26 -15.28 -18.03
CA THR A 80 -12.84 -15.35 -17.70
C THR A 80 -12.63 -14.80 -16.30
N VAL A 81 -12.09 -15.62 -15.40
CA VAL A 81 -11.67 -15.23 -14.05
C VAL A 81 -10.15 -15.09 -14.05
N ARG A 82 -9.66 -13.90 -13.72
CA ARG A 82 -8.21 -13.63 -13.65
C ARG A 82 -7.69 -13.94 -12.25
N ALA A 83 -6.43 -14.37 -12.15
CA ALA A 83 -5.73 -14.42 -10.87
C ALA A 83 -5.60 -13.01 -10.30
N PRO A 84 -5.62 -12.86 -8.96
CA PRO A 84 -5.27 -11.59 -8.33
C PRO A 84 -3.87 -11.14 -8.77
N GLY A 85 -3.68 -9.85 -9.00
CA GLY A 85 -2.36 -9.25 -9.19
C GLY A 85 -1.64 -9.14 -7.84
N GLU A 86 -0.32 -9.31 -7.85
CA GLU A 86 0.47 -9.17 -6.62
C GLU A 86 0.44 -7.73 -6.11
N PRO A 87 0.17 -7.49 -4.82
CA PRO A 87 0.37 -6.20 -4.21
C PRO A 87 1.83 -5.76 -4.33
N THR A 88 2.08 -4.46 -4.43
CA THR A 88 3.44 -3.94 -4.54
C THR A 88 3.79 -3.02 -3.37
N VAL A 89 5.08 -2.99 -3.05
CA VAL A 89 5.65 -2.09 -2.04
C VAL A 89 6.73 -1.26 -2.71
N GLN A 90 6.72 0.04 -2.46
CA GLN A 90 7.78 0.97 -2.82
C GLN A 90 8.16 1.78 -1.58
N LYS A 91 9.38 2.30 -1.54
CA LYS A 91 9.82 3.16 -0.46
C LYS A 91 10.80 4.22 -0.95
N ALA A 92 10.80 5.35 -0.26
CA ALA A 92 11.68 6.47 -0.56
C ALA A 92 11.98 7.29 0.71
N PHE A 93 13.18 7.87 0.76
CA PHE A 93 13.56 8.92 1.71
C PHE A 93 13.48 10.29 1.03
N ALA A 94 12.89 11.26 1.69
CA ALA A 94 12.82 12.64 1.23
C ALA A 94 13.13 13.63 2.38
N PRO A 95 14.25 14.36 2.35
CA PRO A 95 15.35 14.24 1.39
C PRO A 95 16.12 12.91 1.53
N SER A 96 16.71 12.41 0.42
CA SER A 96 17.55 11.20 0.44
C SER A 96 18.95 11.44 1.03
N THR A 97 19.29 12.69 1.35
CA THR A 97 20.54 13.11 1.97
C THR A 97 20.22 14.06 3.11
N ILE A 98 20.77 13.80 4.29
CA ILE A 98 20.67 14.66 5.48
C ILE A 98 22.04 14.93 6.07
N ASN A 99 22.15 15.96 6.92
CA ASN A 99 23.30 16.14 7.81
C ASN A 99 23.09 15.32 9.10
N PRO A 100 24.15 15.04 9.88
CA PRO A 100 24.00 14.38 11.17
C PRO A 100 22.97 15.10 12.06
N GLY A 101 22.02 14.33 12.61
CA GLY A 101 20.89 14.88 13.39
C GLY A 101 19.78 15.52 12.55
N GLY A 102 19.93 15.61 11.24
CA GLY A 102 18.87 16.04 10.34
C GLY A 102 17.77 14.99 10.22
N THR A 103 16.65 15.39 9.63
CA THR A 103 15.46 14.54 9.48
C THR A 103 15.19 14.25 8.01
N SER A 104 14.84 13.01 7.69
CA SER A 104 14.28 12.59 6.40
C SER A 104 12.92 11.96 6.62
N ARG A 105 11.99 12.17 5.68
CA ARG A 105 10.72 11.48 5.67
C ARG A 105 10.85 10.18 4.91
N LEU A 106 10.66 9.05 5.59
CA LEU A 106 10.47 7.75 4.96
C LEU A 106 9.01 7.61 4.56
N THR A 107 8.77 7.35 3.28
CA THR A 107 7.46 7.02 2.73
C THR A 107 7.49 5.59 2.21
N ILE A 108 6.58 4.74 2.70
CA ILE A 108 6.32 3.39 2.21
C ILE A 108 4.99 3.44 1.46
N THR A 109 5.01 3.18 0.16
CA THR A 109 3.81 3.15 -0.69
C THR A 109 3.39 1.71 -0.94
N LEU A 110 2.15 1.38 -0.60
CA LEU A 110 1.54 0.08 -0.80
C LEU A 110 0.49 0.20 -1.90
N ALA A 111 0.54 -0.66 -2.93
CA ALA A 111 -0.44 -0.63 -4.01
C ALA A 111 -1.13 -1.99 -4.18
N ASN A 112 -2.43 -1.93 -4.46
CA ASN A 112 -3.30 -3.07 -4.72
C ASN A 112 -3.88 -2.95 -6.13
N PRO A 113 -3.42 -3.78 -7.10
CA PRO A 113 -3.92 -3.75 -8.48
C PRO A 113 -5.25 -4.51 -8.66
N ASN A 114 -5.83 -5.04 -7.58
CA ASN A 114 -7.03 -5.86 -7.64
C ASN A 114 -8.31 -5.03 -7.49
N ALA A 115 -9.40 -5.49 -8.10
CA ALA A 115 -10.72 -4.88 -7.97
C ALA A 115 -11.40 -5.11 -6.61
N SER A 116 -10.77 -5.86 -5.71
CA SER A 116 -11.19 -6.07 -4.31
C SER A 116 -10.22 -5.40 -3.35
N VAL A 117 -10.70 -5.01 -2.18
CA VAL A 117 -9.85 -4.47 -1.10
C VAL A 117 -8.84 -5.53 -0.65
N ALA A 118 -7.58 -5.14 -0.53
CA ALA A 118 -6.54 -5.96 0.10
C ALA A 118 -6.47 -5.64 1.60
N THR A 119 -6.67 -6.66 2.44
CA THR A 119 -6.54 -6.55 3.90
C THR A 119 -5.27 -7.25 4.34
N LEU A 120 -4.45 -6.61 5.17
CA LEU A 120 -3.23 -7.21 5.71
C LEU A 120 -3.58 -8.42 6.59
N THR A 121 -2.94 -9.55 6.31
CA THR A 121 -3.08 -10.82 7.07
C THR A 121 -1.98 -11.00 8.11
N ALA A 122 -0.93 -10.18 8.05
CA ALA A 122 0.13 -10.07 9.04
C ALA A 122 0.61 -8.61 9.14
N ASP A 123 1.35 -8.29 10.21
CA ASP A 123 2.01 -6.99 10.34
C ASP A 123 3.07 -6.81 9.24
N LEU A 124 3.05 -5.68 8.55
CA LEU A 124 4.17 -5.25 7.72
C LEU A 124 5.15 -4.50 8.62
N VAL A 125 6.30 -5.09 8.88
CA VAL A 125 7.36 -4.49 9.70
C VAL A 125 8.51 -4.07 8.79
N ASP A 126 8.83 -2.78 8.81
CA ASP A 126 10.02 -2.22 8.19
C ASP A 126 11.08 -1.96 9.27
N THR A 127 12.19 -2.68 9.21
CA THR A 127 13.33 -2.48 10.12
C THR A 127 14.32 -1.53 9.46
N LEU A 128 14.52 -0.37 10.08
CA LEU A 128 15.49 0.63 9.64
C LEU A 128 16.92 0.07 9.73
N PRO A 129 17.81 0.47 8.81
CA PRO A 129 19.22 0.02 8.86
C PRO A 129 19.92 0.57 10.11
N ALA A 130 21.00 -0.08 10.49
CA ALA A 130 21.83 0.35 11.62
C ALA A 130 22.16 1.85 11.52
N ASN A 131 22.14 2.56 12.65
CA ASN A 131 22.36 4.00 12.80
C ASN A 131 21.23 4.90 12.26
N VAL A 132 20.16 4.36 11.66
CA VAL A 132 18.97 5.12 11.29
C VAL A 132 17.86 4.80 12.29
N LEU A 133 17.29 5.84 12.89
CA LEU A 133 16.27 5.71 13.93
C LEU A 133 15.04 6.55 13.57
N VAL A 134 13.91 6.19 14.13
CA VAL A 134 12.69 7.02 14.10
C VAL A 134 12.98 8.34 14.82
N ALA A 135 12.73 9.44 14.16
CA ALA A 135 12.99 10.79 14.69
C ALA A 135 12.06 11.17 15.86
N THR A 136 12.42 12.24 16.55
CA THR A 136 11.58 12.88 17.58
C THR A 136 11.21 14.29 17.12
N PRO A 137 9.92 14.60 16.82
CA PRO A 137 8.77 13.69 16.80
C PRO A 137 8.79 12.72 15.59
N PRO A 138 8.17 11.54 15.70
CA PRO A 138 8.08 10.58 14.57
C PRO A 138 7.30 11.11 13.38
N ALA A 139 6.37 12.02 13.59
CA ALA A 139 5.41 12.51 12.59
C ALA A 139 4.77 11.34 11.79
N LEU A 140 4.43 10.26 12.51
CA LEU A 140 3.83 9.07 11.92
C LEU A 140 2.49 9.42 11.26
N GLY A 141 2.29 8.99 10.00
CA GLY A 141 1.15 9.35 9.20
C GLY A 141 1.01 8.52 7.93
N GLY A 142 0.52 9.16 6.86
CA GLY A 142 0.25 8.55 5.57
C GLY A 142 -1.23 8.22 5.36
N THR A 143 -1.57 7.82 4.15
CA THR A 143 -2.96 7.64 3.68
C THR A 143 -3.53 6.24 3.90
N CYS A 144 -2.70 5.23 4.26
CA CYS A 144 -3.20 3.89 4.58
C CYS A 144 -4.14 3.96 5.79
N SER A 145 -5.26 3.25 5.72
CA SER A 145 -6.20 3.11 6.84
C SER A 145 -5.73 2.00 7.79
N GLY A 146 -6.05 2.13 9.08
CA GLY A 146 -5.62 1.16 10.10
C GLY A 146 -4.44 1.67 10.94
N THR A 147 -4.03 0.85 11.88
CA THR A 147 -3.04 1.20 12.91
C THR A 147 -1.62 1.17 12.34
N LYS A 148 -0.87 2.21 12.60
CA LYS A 148 0.56 2.35 12.30
C LYS A 148 1.31 2.59 13.61
N GLU A 149 2.52 2.05 13.73
CA GLU A 149 3.34 2.19 14.94
C GLU A 149 4.78 2.52 14.56
N ALA A 150 5.34 3.53 15.22
CA ALA A 150 6.75 3.86 15.17
C ALA A 150 7.10 4.65 16.43
N VAL A 151 8.03 4.14 17.23
CA VAL A 151 8.43 4.76 18.49
C VAL A 151 9.66 5.64 18.26
N ALA A 152 9.66 6.89 18.74
CA ALA A 152 10.80 7.78 18.68
C ALA A 152 12.05 7.11 19.27
N GLY A 153 13.18 7.18 18.56
CA GLY A 153 14.43 6.49 18.91
C GLY A 153 14.43 4.98 18.64
N GLY A 154 13.31 4.40 18.21
CA GLY A 154 13.23 3.02 17.76
C GLY A 154 13.75 2.84 16.33
N ASN A 155 13.88 1.59 15.91
CA ASN A 155 14.35 1.22 14.58
C ASN A 155 13.32 0.46 13.74
N THR A 156 12.05 0.49 14.11
CA THR A 156 10.98 -0.21 13.38
C THR A 156 9.82 0.71 13.06
N VAL A 157 9.23 0.48 11.90
CA VAL A 157 7.96 1.07 11.44
C VAL A 157 7.02 -0.07 11.11
N THR A 158 5.86 -0.12 11.75
CA THR A 158 4.92 -1.22 11.60
C THR A 158 3.57 -0.72 11.09
N TYR A 159 3.05 -1.36 10.05
CA TYR A 159 1.66 -1.26 9.64
C TYR A 159 0.95 -2.55 10.04
N LYS A 160 -0.01 -2.44 10.94
CA LYS A 160 -0.61 -3.58 11.65
C LYS A 160 -1.53 -4.40 10.76
N VAL A 161 -1.61 -5.69 11.10
CA VAL A 161 -2.62 -6.64 10.58
C VAL A 161 -4.03 -6.02 10.65
N GLY A 162 -4.86 -6.31 9.64
CA GLY A 162 -6.19 -5.71 9.49
C GLY A 162 -6.20 -4.34 8.80
N GLY A 163 -5.04 -3.72 8.58
CA GLY A 163 -4.92 -2.54 7.72
C GLY A 163 -5.35 -2.85 6.28
N THR A 164 -5.86 -1.86 5.54
CA THR A 164 -6.44 -2.10 4.21
C THR A 164 -5.82 -1.21 3.13
N ILE A 165 -5.75 -1.74 1.91
CA ILE A 165 -5.41 -1.02 0.69
C ILE A 165 -6.63 -1.11 -0.23
N ALA A 166 -7.19 0.03 -0.63
CA ALA A 166 -8.40 0.07 -1.45
C ALA A 166 -8.20 -0.63 -2.81
N ALA A 167 -9.30 -1.08 -3.42
CA ALA A 167 -9.30 -1.70 -4.73
C ALA A 167 -8.72 -0.76 -5.80
N ASN A 168 -7.86 -1.27 -6.69
CA ASN A 168 -7.21 -0.53 -7.78
C ASN A 168 -6.56 0.80 -7.31
N ASN A 169 -5.98 0.81 -6.10
CA ASN A 169 -5.47 2.02 -5.50
C ASN A 169 -4.16 1.77 -4.72
N SER A 170 -3.58 2.85 -4.23
CA SER A 170 -2.42 2.84 -3.36
C SER A 170 -2.63 3.69 -2.11
N CYS A 171 -1.86 3.42 -1.08
CA CYS A 171 -1.80 4.23 0.13
C CYS A 171 -0.37 4.31 0.66
N THR A 172 -0.10 5.23 1.59
CA THR A 172 1.22 5.45 2.18
C THR A 172 1.23 5.23 3.68
N VAL A 173 2.36 4.75 4.18
CA VAL A 173 2.80 4.84 5.58
C VAL A 173 4.00 5.76 5.61
N GLU A 174 4.00 6.75 6.48
CA GLU A 174 5.00 7.81 6.50
C GLU A 174 5.52 8.03 7.92
N VAL A 175 6.83 8.24 8.05
CA VAL A 175 7.49 8.47 9.33
C VAL A 175 8.74 9.34 9.14
N ASN A 176 9.06 10.18 10.11
CA ASN A 176 10.32 10.88 10.13
C ASN A 176 11.42 9.98 10.73
N VAL A 177 12.57 9.94 10.06
CA VAL A 177 13.77 9.23 10.51
C VAL A 177 14.95 10.19 10.62
N THR A 178 15.95 9.81 11.39
CA THR A 178 17.17 10.58 11.62
C THR A 178 18.38 9.66 11.77
N SER A 179 19.57 10.22 11.61
CA SER A 179 20.83 9.58 11.99
C SER A 179 21.82 10.65 12.43
N THR A 180 22.58 10.36 13.48
CA THR A 180 23.68 11.21 13.93
C THR A 180 25.03 10.72 13.44
N VAL A 181 25.09 9.54 12.81
CA VAL A 181 26.31 8.91 12.27
C VAL A 181 26.42 9.23 10.79
N SER A 182 27.48 9.94 10.42
CA SER A 182 27.82 10.20 9.02
C SER A 182 28.17 8.91 8.28
N GLY A 183 27.78 8.81 7.01
CA GLY A 183 28.07 7.66 6.17
C GLY A 183 26.88 7.23 5.34
N GLY A 184 26.92 6.00 4.87
CA GLY A 184 25.92 5.44 3.99
C GLY A 184 26.45 5.19 2.57
N PRO A 185 25.59 4.86 1.61
CA PRO A 185 24.13 4.87 1.79
C PRO A 185 23.65 3.83 2.81
N TYR A 186 22.84 4.26 3.76
CA TYR A 186 22.10 3.36 4.63
C TYR A 186 20.93 2.78 3.84
N VAL A 187 21.06 1.50 3.48
CA VAL A 187 20.05 0.81 2.64
C VAL A 187 18.94 0.25 3.53
N ASN A 188 17.75 0.75 3.36
CA ASN A 188 16.55 0.21 4.02
C ASN A 188 15.75 -0.67 3.04
N THR A 189 15.44 -1.91 3.44
CA THR A 189 14.87 -2.94 2.56
C THR A 189 13.59 -3.53 3.14
N ILE A 190 12.55 -3.65 2.31
CA ILE A 190 11.41 -4.53 2.55
C ILE A 190 11.53 -5.69 1.57
N GLY A 191 11.59 -6.92 2.07
CA GLY A 191 11.80 -8.13 1.29
C GLY A 191 10.57 -8.60 0.51
N VAL A 192 10.79 -9.58 -0.36
CA VAL A 192 9.70 -10.33 -1.02
C VAL A 192 8.83 -11.01 0.04
N GLY A 193 7.52 -10.98 -0.13
CA GLY A 193 6.55 -11.62 0.78
C GLY A 193 6.36 -10.92 2.13
N ALA A 194 7.03 -9.77 2.36
CA ALA A 194 6.87 -9.03 3.62
C ALA A 194 5.49 -8.37 3.76
N LEU A 195 4.93 -7.85 2.67
CA LEU A 195 3.54 -7.41 2.62
C LEU A 195 2.66 -8.62 2.33
N GLN A 196 1.93 -9.08 3.35
CA GLN A 196 0.99 -10.20 3.26
C GLN A 196 -0.44 -9.69 3.31
N THR A 197 -1.23 -10.03 2.29
CA THR A 197 -2.62 -9.56 2.19
C THR A 197 -3.59 -10.67 1.78
N SER A 198 -4.88 -10.40 1.93
CA SER A 198 -5.98 -11.29 1.51
C SER A 198 -6.02 -11.58 0.01
N VAL A 199 -5.28 -10.81 -0.81
CA VAL A 199 -5.23 -10.97 -2.27
C VAL A 199 -3.84 -11.41 -2.78
N GLY A 200 -2.92 -11.75 -1.89
CA GLY A 200 -1.56 -12.18 -2.19
C GLY A 200 -0.50 -11.34 -1.47
N ASN A 201 0.76 -11.68 -1.69
CA ASN A 201 1.92 -11.04 -1.09
C ASN A 201 2.69 -10.24 -2.15
N ASN A 202 3.58 -9.31 -1.71
CA ASN A 202 4.45 -8.63 -2.67
C ASN A 202 5.47 -9.61 -3.27
N GLY A 203 5.53 -9.65 -4.60
CA GLY A 203 6.45 -10.53 -5.36
C GLY A 203 7.85 -9.97 -5.55
N ALA A 204 8.08 -8.70 -5.23
CA ALA A 204 9.37 -8.04 -5.36
C ALA A 204 9.78 -7.34 -4.06
N SER A 205 11.10 -7.32 -3.79
CA SER A 205 11.68 -6.50 -2.74
C SER A 205 11.77 -5.03 -3.19
N THR A 206 11.84 -4.12 -2.22
CA THR A 206 12.09 -2.70 -2.47
C THR A 206 13.15 -2.17 -1.52
N THR A 207 13.94 -1.20 -1.98
CA THR A 207 14.98 -0.54 -1.19
C THR A 207 14.88 0.97 -1.31
N ALA A 208 15.32 1.66 -0.25
CA ALA A 208 15.55 3.09 -0.26
C ALA A 208 16.88 3.40 0.42
N ASN A 209 17.60 4.40 -0.09
CA ASN A 209 18.91 4.79 0.39
C ASN A 209 18.86 6.14 1.10
N LEU A 210 19.45 6.22 2.29
CA LEU A 210 19.67 7.47 3.02
C LEU A 210 21.18 7.72 3.13
N LEU A 211 21.63 8.87 2.65
CA LEU A 211 22.99 9.34 2.83
C LEU A 211 23.02 10.34 4.00
N VAL A 212 23.96 10.19 4.90
CA VAL A 212 24.23 11.17 5.97
C VAL A 212 25.59 11.80 5.71
N ASN A 213 25.57 13.07 5.28
CA ASN A 213 26.80 13.81 4.94
C ASN A 213 27.77 13.87 6.13
N PRO A 214 29.06 13.93 5.89
CA PRO A 214 30.00 14.33 6.93
C PRO A 214 29.59 15.68 7.52
N GLY A 215 29.67 15.82 8.82
CA GLY A 215 29.45 17.11 9.48
C GLY A 215 30.38 18.19 8.90
N GLN A 216 29.87 19.40 8.76
CA GLN A 216 30.69 20.56 8.38
C GLN A 216 31.59 20.95 9.54
N PRO A 217 32.91 21.17 9.31
CA PRO A 217 33.79 21.69 10.34
C PRO A 217 33.28 23.06 10.83
N PRO A 218 33.43 23.36 12.13
CA PRO A 218 33.12 24.70 12.63
C PRO A 218 34.07 25.73 11.98
N SER A 219 33.57 26.91 11.77
CA SER A 219 34.37 28.04 11.31
C SER A 219 34.63 29.03 12.45
N VAL A 220 35.77 29.71 12.36
CA VAL A 220 36.11 30.78 13.29
C VAL A 220 36.66 31.96 12.52
N SER A 221 36.24 33.17 12.89
CA SER A 221 36.82 34.40 12.39
C SER A 221 36.98 35.40 13.54
N LYS A 222 37.87 36.36 13.37
CA LYS A 222 38.07 37.47 14.34
C LYS A 222 38.33 38.78 13.62
N SER A 223 37.91 39.85 14.26
CA SER A 223 38.18 41.21 13.79
C SER A 223 38.34 42.16 14.97
N PHE A 224 39.13 43.21 14.78
CA PHE A 224 39.22 44.36 15.67
C PHE A 224 38.46 45.53 15.08
N ALA A 225 37.75 46.27 15.91
CA ALA A 225 37.12 47.54 15.54
C ALA A 225 37.31 48.59 16.66
N PRO A 226 38.04 49.66 16.40
CA PRO A 226 38.79 49.98 15.17
C PRO A 226 40.03 49.11 15.01
N THR A 227 40.49 48.95 13.73
CA THR A 227 41.68 48.14 13.39
C THR A 227 43.01 48.77 13.78
N THR A 228 42.98 50.09 14.05
CA THR A 228 44.16 50.87 14.47
C THR A 228 43.75 51.72 15.65
N ILE A 229 44.61 51.75 16.67
CA ILE A 229 44.45 52.54 17.90
C ILE A 229 45.75 53.23 18.24
N VAL A 230 45.67 54.33 18.97
CA VAL A 230 46.80 54.97 19.62
C VAL A 230 47.04 54.29 20.98
N ALA A 231 48.32 54.28 21.41
CA ALA A 231 48.67 53.67 22.70
C ALA A 231 47.77 54.21 23.84
N GLY A 232 47.17 53.28 24.61
CA GLY A 232 46.25 53.60 25.69
C GLY A 232 44.76 53.65 25.26
N GLN A 233 44.43 53.57 23.98
CA GLN A 233 43.05 53.45 23.48
C GLN A 233 42.59 52.00 23.44
N GLN A 234 41.30 51.82 23.26
CA GLN A 234 40.65 50.48 23.25
C GLN A 234 40.18 50.11 21.84
N SER A 235 40.27 48.86 21.50
CA SER A 235 39.65 48.24 20.35
C SER A 235 38.84 47.02 20.75
N THR A 236 37.69 46.81 20.15
CA THR A 236 36.87 45.65 20.40
C THR A 236 37.34 44.51 19.53
N LEU A 237 37.72 43.37 20.14
CA LEU A 237 37.93 42.11 19.43
C LEU A 237 36.58 41.36 19.36
N THR A 238 36.11 41.11 18.14
CA THR A 238 34.97 40.26 17.89
C THR A 238 35.47 38.92 17.38
N ILE A 239 35.02 37.81 18.01
CA ILE A 239 35.26 36.42 17.58
C ILE A 239 33.91 35.87 17.19
N SER A 240 33.80 35.43 15.92
CA SER A 240 32.60 34.79 15.38
C SER A 240 32.86 33.30 15.18
N LEU A 241 32.00 32.46 15.76
CA LEU A 241 32.01 31.02 15.63
C LEU A 241 30.84 30.59 14.75
N GLY A 242 31.10 29.82 13.71
CA GLY A 242 30.05 29.31 12.81
C GLY A 242 29.92 27.79 12.92
N ASN A 243 28.68 27.31 12.88
CA ASN A 243 28.31 25.91 12.78
C ASN A 243 27.37 25.72 11.60
N GLY A 244 27.87 25.06 10.52
CA GLY A 244 27.12 24.78 9.31
C GLY A 244 26.21 23.53 9.40
N ASN A 245 26.17 22.85 10.56
CA ASN A 245 25.40 21.64 10.75
C ASN A 245 23.99 21.95 11.27
N SER A 246 23.05 21.00 11.04
CA SER A 246 21.67 21.10 11.52
C SER A 246 21.50 20.84 13.03
N SER A 247 22.55 20.34 13.71
CA SER A 247 22.59 20.11 15.16
C SER A 247 23.59 21.03 15.85
N ALA A 248 23.38 21.32 17.12
CA ALA A 248 24.30 22.11 17.93
C ALA A 248 25.68 21.41 18.00
N ALA A 249 26.75 22.21 17.90
CA ALA A 249 28.13 21.73 18.09
C ALA A 249 28.57 22.01 19.53
N THR A 250 29.18 21.03 20.20
CA THR A 250 29.76 21.18 21.52
C THR A 250 31.29 21.32 21.39
N LEU A 251 31.87 22.33 22.05
CA LEU A 251 33.33 22.48 22.08
C LEU A 251 33.97 21.35 22.89
N THR A 252 34.99 20.74 22.31
CA THR A 252 35.74 19.64 22.96
C THR A 252 37.10 20.09 23.50
N VAL A 253 37.53 21.29 23.10
CA VAL A 253 38.78 21.95 23.59
C VAL A 253 38.46 23.43 23.85
N ALA A 254 39.15 24.03 24.81
CA ALA A 254 39.06 25.46 25.17
C ALA A 254 40.04 26.28 24.33
#